data_ac4f843714f15b76204ca385d14c63d0
#
_entry.id   ac4f843714f15b76204ca385d14c63d0
#
_cell.length_a   1.000
_cell.length_b   1.000
_cell.length_c   1.000
_cell.angle_alpha   90.00
_cell.angle_beta   90.00
_cell.angle_gamma   90.00
#
_symmetry.space_group_name_H-M   'P 1'
#
loop_
_entity.id
_entity.type
_entity.pdbx_description
1 polymer ?
#
loop_
_entity_poly.entity_id
_entity_poly.type
_entity_poly.pdbx_seq_one_letter_code
_entity_poly.pdbx_strand_id
1 'polypeptide(L)'
;MLLYFEMFSNIYSKIPKRIKMLILFIVIISAAFLAFQFWFADVKNVPGDFLRARQEASFVASEIVAISNQSTNNLSQIAQLDKDGKYTEALILVSQELERNKEARDKAIKLSIQLETMTKNLSAISPASAGQIALEAITSETSLISKLIDYNDNLTKLLVVLQGKFLGKISGDGISTLIAEINDDVRIINELNRKFNDIMKSFDNN
;
A
#
# COMPACT_ATOMS: atom_id res chain seq x y z
N MET A 1 26.10 45.87 3.23
CA MET A 1 26.37 45.10 2.00
C MET A 1 27.82 45.22 1.52
N LEU A 2 28.46 46.38 1.58
CA LEU A 2 29.87 46.60 1.19
C LEU A 2 30.91 45.86 2.02
N LEU A 3 30.73 45.70 3.33
CA LEU A 3 31.65 45.01 4.23
C LEU A 3 31.81 43.48 3.95
N TYR A 4 30.79 42.85 3.48
CA TYR A 4 30.83 41.42 3.06
C TYR A 4 31.62 41.22 1.79
N PHE A 5 31.56 42.19 0.88
CA PHE A 5 32.26 42.08 -0.42
C PHE A 5 33.80 42.24 -0.22
N GLU A 6 34.27 43.12 0.66
CA GLU A 6 35.68 43.28 0.97
C GLU A 6 36.28 42.07 1.72
N MET A 7 35.49 41.44 2.62
CA MET A 7 35.93 40.24 3.33
C MET A 7 36.10 39.03 2.37
N PHE A 8 35.21 38.86 1.39
CA PHE A 8 35.34 37.81 0.38
C PHE A 8 36.53 38.03 -0.57
N SER A 9 36.79 39.28 -0.98
CA SER A 9 37.92 39.62 -1.85
C SER A 9 39.28 39.34 -1.21
N ASN A 10 39.39 39.56 0.10
CA ASN A 10 40.63 39.38 0.85
C ASN A 10 40.93 37.89 1.13
N ILE A 11 39.92 37.06 1.33
CA ILE A 11 40.08 35.61 1.45
C ILE A 11 40.43 34.99 0.07
N TYR A 12 39.76 35.43 -0.99
CA TYR A 12 40.02 34.95 -2.34
C TYR A 12 41.45 35.23 -2.84
N SER A 13 42.04 36.37 -2.42
CA SER A 13 43.43 36.73 -2.82
C SER A 13 44.49 35.77 -2.28
N LYS A 14 44.27 35.18 -1.10
CA LYS A 14 45.20 34.28 -0.39
C LYS A 14 45.19 32.84 -0.84
N ILE A 15 44.21 32.44 -1.70
CA ILE A 15 44.05 31.07 -2.14
C ILE A 15 45.04 30.80 -3.33
N PRO A 16 45.82 29.69 -3.30
CA PRO A 16 46.70 29.32 -4.38
C PRO A 16 45.94 29.15 -5.72
N LYS A 17 46.56 29.55 -6.83
CA LYS A 17 45.94 29.49 -8.19
C LYS A 17 45.33 28.12 -8.51
N ARG A 18 45.97 27.03 -8.04
CA ARG A 18 45.50 25.64 -8.27
C ARG A 18 44.17 25.37 -7.55
N ILE A 19 44.02 25.89 -6.33
CA ILE A 19 42.78 25.72 -5.54
C ILE A 19 41.67 26.59 -6.13
N LYS A 20 41.97 27.80 -6.63
CA LYS A 20 40.99 28.64 -7.34
C LYS A 20 40.42 27.96 -8.57
N MET A 21 41.30 27.29 -9.37
CA MET A 21 40.85 26.53 -10.53
C MET A 21 39.97 25.34 -10.13
N LEU A 22 40.32 24.65 -9.04
CA LEU A 22 39.52 23.52 -8.54
C LEU A 22 38.15 23.96 -8.03
N ILE A 23 38.08 25.08 -7.31
CA ILE A 23 36.80 25.68 -6.84
C ILE A 23 35.94 26.09 -8.04
N LEU A 24 36.55 26.77 -9.05
CA LEU A 24 35.85 27.17 -10.27
C LEU A 24 35.29 25.94 -11.03
N PHE A 25 36.10 24.86 -11.10
CA PHE A 25 35.70 23.61 -11.76
C PHE A 25 34.51 22.94 -11.02
N ILE A 26 34.53 22.92 -9.67
CA ILE A 26 33.42 22.41 -8.85
C ILE A 26 32.15 23.25 -9.08
N VAL A 27 32.27 24.58 -9.10
CA VAL A 27 31.12 25.48 -9.35
C VAL A 27 30.53 25.24 -10.73
N ILE A 28 31.38 25.08 -11.77
CA ILE A 28 30.92 24.80 -13.14
C ILE A 28 30.20 23.44 -13.20
N ILE A 29 30.75 22.37 -12.58
CA ILE A 29 30.13 21.05 -12.54
C ILE A 29 28.80 21.12 -11.77
N SER A 30 28.76 21.81 -10.64
CA SER A 30 27.53 21.96 -9.85
C SER A 30 26.46 22.75 -10.62
N ALA A 31 26.84 23.83 -11.31
CA ALA A 31 25.94 24.60 -12.17
C ALA A 31 25.44 23.79 -13.37
N ALA A 32 26.32 23.01 -14.01
CA ALA A 32 25.96 22.12 -15.10
C ALA A 32 25.01 20.99 -14.64
N PHE A 33 25.27 20.42 -13.45
CA PHE A 33 24.41 19.40 -12.85
C PHE A 33 23.01 19.96 -12.49
N LEU A 34 22.95 21.17 -11.91
CA LEU A 34 21.68 21.84 -11.64
C LEU A 34 20.94 22.20 -12.95
N ALA A 35 21.63 22.75 -13.96
CA ALA A 35 21.04 23.02 -15.26
C ALA A 35 20.54 21.74 -15.94
N PHE A 36 21.29 20.63 -15.82
CA PHE A 36 20.87 19.32 -16.31
C PHE A 36 19.62 18.81 -15.59
N GLN A 37 19.56 18.91 -14.25
CA GLN A 37 18.35 18.56 -13.49
C GLN A 37 17.15 19.43 -13.86
N PHE A 38 17.33 20.74 -14.06
CA PHE A 38 16.22 21.62 -14.44
C PHE A 38 15.80 21.47 -15.90
N TRP A 39 16.71 21.10 -16.82
CA TRP A 39 16.42 21.02 -18.26
C TRP A 39 15.96 19.62 -18.67
N PHE A 40 16.36 18.58 -17.94
CA PHE A 40 16.00 17.19 -18.21
C PHE A 40 15.11 16.56 -17.11
N ALA A 41 14.72 17.32 -16.09
CA ALA A 41 13.65 16.94 -15.22
C ALA A 41 12.35 17.03 -16.03
N ASP A 42 11.95 15.92 -16.63
CA ASP A 42 10.58 15.74 -17.14
C ASP A 42 9.63 16.05 -15.99
N VAL A 43 8.96 17.20 -16.07
CA VAL A 43 7.97 17.58 -15.07
C VAL A 43 6.88 16.52 -15.13
N LYS A 44 6.81 15.69 -14.10
CA LYS A 44 5.81 14.63 -13.99
C LYS A 44 4.42 15.24 -14.05
N ASN A 45 3.70 14.96 -15.09
CA ASN A 45 2.31 15.34 -15.24
C ASN A 45 1.42 14.14 -14.93
N VAL A 46 0.70 14.22 -13.81
CA VAL A 46 -0.23 13.16 -13.37
C VAL A 46 -1.64 13.75 -13.38
N PRO A 47 -2.60 13.10 -14.09
CA PRO A 47 -3.99 13.57 -14.14
C PRO A 47 -4.60 13.69 -12.74
N GLY A 48 -5.39 14.75 -12.51
CA GLY A 48 -6.06 14.97 -11.23
C GLY A 48 -7.01 13.82 -10.84
N ASP A 49 -7.67 13.19 -11.80
CA ASP A 49 -8.54 12.04 -11.54
C ASP A 49 -7.75 10.80 -11.11
N PHE A 50 -6.53 10.59 -11.63
CA PHE A 50 -5.62 9.54 -11.14
C PHE A 50 -5.24 9.78 -9.68
N LEU A 51 -4.84 11.00 -9.33
CA LEU A 51 -4.45 11.36 -7.96
C LEU A 51 -5.62 11.22 -6.97
N ARG A 52 -6.82 11.64 -7.38
CA ARG A 52 -8.02 11.49 -6.56
C ARG A 52 -8.37 10.03 -6.34
N ALA A 53 -8.39 9.22 -7.41
CA ALA A 53 -8.66 7.79 -7.30
C ALA A 53 -7.61 7.07 -6.43
N ARG A 54 -6.32 7.45 -6.52
CA ARG A 54 -5.26 6.96 -5.65
C ARG A 54 -5.51 7.30 -4.17
N GLN A 55 -5.94 8.53 -3.89
CA GLN A 55 -6.25 8.96 -2.53
C GLN A 55 -7.44 8.19 -1.95
N GLU A 56 -8.52 8.04 -2.72
CA GLU A 56 -9.69 7.25 -2.34
C GLU A 56 -9.33 5.77 -2.15
N ALA A 57 -8.50 5.20 -3.03
CA ALA A 57 -8.00 3.83 -2.88
C ALA A 57 -7.23 3.65 -1.56
N SER A 58 -6.33 4.59 -1.22
CA SER A 58 -5.59 4.57 0.04
C SER A 58 -6.50 4.64 1.26
N PHE A 59 -7.55 5.47 1.21
CA PHE A 59 -8.54 5.56 2.28
C PHE A 59 -9.28 4.24 2.45
N VAL A 60 -9.80 3.66 1.37
CA VAL A 60 -10.50 2.35 1.40
C VAL A 60 -9.58 1.24 1.89
N ALA A 61 -8.32 1.21 1.46
CA ALA A 61 -7.33 0.24 1.94
C ALA A 61 -7.11 0.36 3.46
N SER A 62 -7.05 1.58 4.01
CA SER A 62 -6.94 1.78 5.46
C SER A 62 -8.14 1.26 6.24
N GLU A 63 -9.35 1.38 5.70
CA GLU A 63 -10.56 0.81 6.28
C GLU A 63 -10.51 -0.73 6.29
N ILE A 64 -10.05 -1.36 5.19
CA ILE A 64 -9.87 -2.81 5.11
C ILE A 64 -8.88 -3.29 6.19
N VAL A 65 -7.77 -2.59 6.39
CA VAL A 65 -6.78 -2.91 7.44
C VAL A 65 -7.41 -2.82 8.83
N ALA A 66 -8.21 -1.78 9.10
CA ALA A 66 -8.89 -1.62 10.38
C ALA A 66 -9.88 -2.78 10.64
N ILE A 67 -10.66 -3.17 9.63
CA ILE A 67 -11.57 -4.32 9.68
C ILE A 67 -10.79 -5.60 9.96
N SER A 68 -9.70 -5.88 9.22
CA SER A 68 -8.87 -7.08 9.37
C SER A 68 -8.27 -7.20 10.77
N ASN A 69 -7.79 -6.10 11.35
CA ASN A 69 -7.25 -6.10 12.72
C ASN A 69 -8.34 -6.46 13.75
N GLN A 70 -9.55 -5.95 13.58
CA GLN A 70 -10.66 -6.28 14.46
C GLN A 70 -11.10 -7.74 14.29
N SER A 71 -11.14 -8.25 13.05
CA SER A 71 -11.43 -9.65 12.75
C SER A 71 -10.43 -10.59 13.43
N THR A 72 -9.14 -10.29 13.40
CA THR A 72 -8.09 -11.07 14.09
C THR A 72 -8.36 -11.16 15.59
N ASN A 73 -8.73 -10.06 16.23
CA ASN A 73 -9.05 -10.03 17.65
C ASN A 73 -10.30 -10.88 17.97
N ASN A 74 -11.34 -10.79 17.14
CA ASN A 74 -12.58 -11.54 17.34
C ASN A 74 -12.37 -13.05 17.11
N LEU A 75 -11.60 -13.43 16.09
CA LEU A 75 -11.26 -14.84 15.86
C LEU A 75 -10.51 -15.46 17.06
N SER A 76 -9.61 -14.67 17.66
CA SER A 76 -8.91 -15.09 18.89
C SER A 76 -9.88 -15.28 20.07
N GLN A 77 -10.87 -14.39 20.20
CA GLN A 77 -11.90 -14.52 21.23
C GLN A 77 -12.83 -15.71 20.97
N ILE A 78 -13.25 -15.93 19.71
CA ILE A 78 -14.05 -17.10 19.31
C ILE A 78 -13.30 -18.39 19.67
N ALA A 79 -11.99 -18.47 19.37
CA ALA A 79 -11.18 -19.64 19.70
C ALA A 79 -11.07 -19.86 21.22
N GLN A 80 -11.02 -18.80 22.03
CA GLN A 80 -11.01 -18.93 23.49
C GLN A 80 -12.37 -19.38 24.03
N LEU A 81 -13.47 -18.82 23.52
CA LEU A 81 -14.84 -19.21 23.91
C LEU A 81 -15.13 -20.67 23.53
N ASP A 82 -14.61 -21.15 22.39
CA ASP A 82 -14.70 -22.55 21.99
C ASP A 82 -14.00 -23.48 23.01
N LYS A 83 -12.79 -23.12 23.46
CA LYS A 83 -12.07 -23.88 24.50
C LYS A 83 -12.79 -23.89 25.83
N ASP A 84 -13.44 -22.78 26.16
CA ASP A 84 -14.19 -22.63 27.43
C ASP A 84 -15.59 -23.26 27.37
N GLY A 85 -16.02 -23.81 26.21
CA GLY A 85 -17.36 -24.40 26.01
C GLY A 85 -18.49 -23.34 25.97
N LYS A 86 -18.16 -22.04 25.82
CA LYS A 86 -19.11 -20.93 25.81
C LYS A 86 -19.69 -20.70 24.41
N TYR A 87 -20.37 -21.70 23.88
CA TYR A 87 -20.83 -21.71 22.48
C TYR A 87 -21.84 -20.63 22.14
N THR A 88 -22.69 -20.23 23.08
CA THR A 88 -23.68 -19.13 22.85
C THR A 88 -22.96 -17.81 22.61
N GLU A 89 -21.97 -17.48 23.42
CA GLU A 89 -21.17 -16.26 23.28
C GLU A 89 -20.34 -16.30 21.98
N ALA A 90 -19.74 -17.46 21.67
CA ALA A 90 -19.02 -17.68 20.44
C ALA A 90 -19.89 -17.48 19.20
N LEU A 91 -21.14 -17.95 19.20
CA LEU A 91 -22.11 -17.77 18.11
C LEU A 91 -22.42 -16.31 17.84
N ILE A 92 -22.54 -15.47 18.89
CA ILE A 92 -22.76 -14.03 18.74
C ILE A 92 -21.57 -13.41 18.00
N LEU A 93 -20.34 -13.71 18.41
CA LEU A 93 -19.14 -13.19 17.76
C LEU A 93 -19.01 -13.69 16.31
N VAL A 94 -19.31 -14.96 16.05
CA VAL A 94 -19.30 -15.53 14.68
C VAL A 94 -20.28 -14.76 13.79
N SER A 95 -21.50 -14.46 14.27
CA SER A 95 -22.48 -13.72 13.51
C SER A 95 -22.02 -12.28 13.21
N GLN A 96 -21.41 -11.62 14.17
CA GLN A 96 -20.84 -10.28 13.99
C GLN A 96 -19.69 -10.31 12.99
N GLU A 97 -18.86 -11.36 13.03
CA GLU A 97 -17.71 -11.49 12.14
C GLU A 97 -18.12 -11.81 10.69
N LEU A 98 -19.20 -12.58 10.49
CA LEU A 98 -19.78 -12.79 9.17
C LEU A 98 -20.22 -11.47 8.51
N GLU A 99 -20.86 -10.58 9.27
CA GLU A 99 -21.28 -9.27 8.76
C GLU A 99 -20.08 -8.36 8.48
N ARG A 100 -19.07 -8.37 9.37
CA ARG A 100 -17.82 -7.62 9.16
C ARG A 100 -17.03 -8.12 7.95
N ASN A 101 -16.98 -9.43 7.73
CA ASN A 101 -16.32 -10.00 6.57
C ASN A 101 -16.99 -9.58 5.25
N LYS A 102 -18.33 -9.48 5.25
CA LYS A 102 -19.08 -8.92 4.12
C LYS A 102 -18.74 -7.45 3.88
N GLU A 103 -18.63 -6.64 4.95
CA GLU A 103 -18.19 -5.25 4.83
C GLU A 103 -16.79 -5.14 4.22
N ALA A 104 -15.83 -5.99 4.65
CA ALA A 104 -14.48 -6.03 4.08
C ALA A 104 -14.50 -6.35 2.58
N ARG A 105 -15.36 -7.29 2.16
CA ARG A 105 -15.55 -7.62 0.74
C ARG A 105 -16.09 -6.44 -0.06
N ASP A 106 -17.09 -5.72 0.47
CA ASP A 106 -17.65 -4.53 -0.19
C ASP A 106 -16.60 -3.42 -0.34
N LYS A 107 -15.70 -3.27 0.64
CA LYS A 107 -14.55 -2.35 0.55
C LYS A 107 -13.55 -2.80 -0.52
N ALA A 108 -13.25 -4.09 -0.63
CA ALA A 108 -12.39 -4.62 -1.69
C ALA A 108 -12.95 -4.33 -3.10
N ILE A 109 -14.28 -4.43 -3.28
CA ILE A 109 -14.95 -4.05 -4.52
C ILE A 109 -14.81 -2.54 -4.78
N LYS A 110 -14.99 -1.70 -3.77
CA LYS A 110 -14.78 -0.24 -3.90
C LYS A 110 -13.35 0.10 -4.29
N LEU A 111 -12.37 -0.61 -3.74
CA LEU A 111 -10.97 -0.45 -4.09
C LEU A 111 -10.74 -0.77 -5.58
N SER A 112 -11.33 -1.86 -6.11
CA SER A 112 -11.22 -2.22 -7.53
C SER A 112 -11.77 -1.13 -8.48
N ILE A 113 -12.83 -0.43 -8.09
CA ILE A 113 -13.41 0.70 -8.86
C ILE A 113 -12.40 1.86 -8.93
N GLN A 114 -11.69 2.15 -7.84
CA GLN A 114 -10.66 3.19 -7.85
C GLN A 114 -9.49 2.80 -8.77
N LEU A 115 -9.06 1.54 -8.76
CA LEU A 115 -8.02 1.05 -9.66
C LEU A 115 -8.45 1.12 -11.14
N GLU A 116 -9.70 0.83 -11.44
CA GLU A 116 -10.26 1.02 -12.79
C GLU A 116 -10.14 2.48 -13.22
N THR A 117 -10.48 3.44 -12.33
CA THR A 117 -10.35 4.88 -12.60
C THR A 117 -8.89 5.27 -12.82
N MET A 118 -7.96 4.76 -12.00
CA MET A 118 -6.53 4.99 -12.20
C MET A 118 -6.07 4.43 -13.55
N THR A 119 -6.50 3.22 -13.91
CA THR A 119 -6.16 2.56 -15.18
C THR A 119 -6.59 3.39 -16.40
N LYS A 120 -7.79 3.95 -16.38
CA LYS A 120 -8.32 4.80 -17.46
C LYS A 120 -7.48 6.07 -17.68
N ASN A 121 -6.76 6.52 -16.67
CA ASN A 121 -5.95 7.73 -16.71
C ASN A 121 -4.45 7.48 -16.94
N LEU A 122 -4.00 6.22 -17.08
CA LEU A 122 -2.59 5.86 -17.26
C LEU A 122 -1.95 6.49 -18.49
N SER A 123 -2.66 6.53 -19.62
CA SER A 123 -2.14 7.06 -20.89
C SER A 123 -1.84 8.56 -20.86
N ALA A 124 -2.41 9.28 -19.89
CA ALA A 124 -2.20 10.70 -19.71
C ALA A 124 -1.07 11.03 -18.71
N ILE A 125 -0.42 10.01 -18.12
CA ILE A 125 0.74 10.22 -17.24
C ILE A 125 1.99 10.46 -18.10
N SER A 126 2.71 11.52 -17.79
CA SER A 126 4.00 11.85 -18.41
C SER A 126 5.07 12.01 -17.32
N PRO A 127 6.30 11.53 -17.55
CA PRO A 127 6.78 10.79 -18.72
C PRO A 127 6.22 9.35 -18.79
N ALA A 128 6.36 8.69 -19.96
CA ALA A 128 5.85 7.34 -20.16
C ALA A 128 6.42 6.30 -19.16
N SER A 129 7.64 6.50 -18.67
CA SER A 129 8.24 5.69 -17.60
C SER A 129 7.43 5.74 -16.30
N ALA A 130 6.92 6.91 -15.91
CA ALA A 130 6.04 7.04 -14.75
C ALA A 130 4.71 6.31 -14.98
N GLY A 131 4.15 6.36 -16.19
CA GLY A 131 2.97 5.59 -16.57
C GLY A 131 3.17 4.08 -16.45
N GLN A 132 4.36 3.57 -16.82
CA GLN A 132 4.70 2.14 -16.68
C GLN A 132 4.80 1.73 -15.21
N ILE A 133 5.43 2.53 -14.36
CA ILE A 133 5.50 2.27 -12.91
C ILE A 133 4.09 2.27 -12.30
N ALA A 134 3.24 3.22 -12.69
CA ALA A 134 1.85 3.26 -12.24
C ALA A 134 1.05 2.01 -12.69
N LEU A 135 1.26 1.52 -13.91
CA LEU A 135 0.65 0.29 -14.41
C LEU A 135 1.10 -0.92 -13.58
N GLU A 136 2.40 -1.02 -13.27
CA GLU A 136 2.91 -2.11 -12.43
C GLU A 136 2.30 -2.08 -11.02
N ALA A 137 2.17 -0.89 -10.42
CA ALA A 137 1.52 -0.70 -9.13
C ALA A 137 0.05 -1.17 -9.17
N ILE A 138 -0.72 -0.71 -10.18
CA ILE A 138 -2.13 -1.11 -10.35
C ILE A 138 -2.26 -2.62 -10.54
N THR A 139 -1.36 -3.25 -11.30
CA THR A 139 -1.35 -4.70 -11.50
C THR A 139 -1.10 -5.46 -10.19
N SER A 140 -0.16 -4.97 -9.38
CA SER A 140 0.13 -5.55 -8.06
C SER A 140 -1.08 -5.42 -7.12
N GLU A 141 -1.72 -4.25 -7.11
CA GLU A 141 -2.90 -3.98 -6.27
C GLU A 141 -4.12 -4.80 -6.73
N THR A 142 -4.30 -4.99 -8.03
CA THR A 142 -5.36 -5.88 -8.56
C THR A 142 -5.18 -7.32 -8.08
N SER A 143 -3.93 -7.80 -8.06
CA SER A 143 -3.60 -9.12 -7.51
C SER A 143 -3.89 -9.20 -6.01
N LEU A 144 -3.59 -8.13 -5.28
CA LEU A 144 -3.89 -8.02 -3.84
C LEU A 144 -5.40 -8.07 -3.59
N ILE A 145 -6.22 -7.34 -4.36
CA ILE A 145 -7.69 -7.36 -4.24
C ILE A 145 -8.23 -8.78 -4.49
N SER A 146 -7.72 -9.48 -5.51
CA SER A 146 -8.11 -10.86 -5.77
C SER A 146 -7.84 -11.76 -4.55
N LYS A 147 -6.68 -11.60 -3.93
CA LYS A 147 -6.32 -12.35 -2.72
C LYS A 147 -7.14 -11.95 -1.49
N LEU A 148 -7.54 -10.68 -1.36
CA LEU A 148 -8.48 -10.25 -0.33
C LEU A 148 -9.85 -10.91 -0.49
N ILE A 149 -10.32 -11.09 -1.72
CA ILE A 149 -11.58 -11.79 -2.01
C ILE A 149 -11.46 -13.28 -1.63
N ASP A 150 -10.38 -13.96 -2.03
CA ASP A 150 -10.12 -15.36 -1.65
C ASP A 150 -10.10 -15.52 -0.12
N TYR A 151 -9.38 -14.64 0.57
CA TYR A 151 -9.33 -14.58 2.05
C TYR A 151 -10.74 -14.43 2.66
N ASN A 152 -11.54 -13.49 2.16
CA ASN A 152 -12.90 -13.28 2.67
C ASN A 152 -13.81 -14.49 2.42
N ASP A 153 -13.66 -15.17 1.28
CA ASP A 153 -14.41 -16.38 0.97
C ASP A 153 -14.00 -17.55 1.90
N ASN A 154 -12.71 -17.74 2.16
CA ASN A 154 -12.20 -18.75 3.07
C ASN A 154 -12.58 -18.45 4.53
N LEU A 155 -12.53 -17.17 4.94
CA LEU A 155 -13.00 -16.76 6.26
C LEU A 155 -14.50 -16.99 6.43
N THR A 156 -15.32 -16.69 5.43
CA THR A 156 -16.77 -16.99 5.45
C THR A 156 -17.00 -18.50 5.65
N LYS A 157 -16.29 -19.37 4.90
CA LYS A 157 -16.40 -20.83 5.06
C LYS A 157 -16.03 -21.26 6.48
N LEU A 158 -14.93 -20.73 7.05
CA LEU A 158 -14.51 -21.02 8.41
C LEU A 158 -15.59 -20.62 9.42
N LEU A 159 -16.15 -19.42 9.30
CA LEU A 159 -17.18 -18.92 10.23
C LEU A 159 -18.46 -19.73 10.15
N VAL A 160 -18.88 -20.18 8.95
CA VAL A 160 -20.04 -21.04 8.76
C VAL A 160 -19.80 -22.43 9.38
N VAL A 161 -18.61 -22.99 9.23
CA VAL A 161 -18.24 -24.27 9.87
C VAL A 161 -18.24 -24.12 11.39
N LEU A 162 -17.67 -23.04 11.94
CA LEU A 162 -17.69 -22.76 13.39
C LEU A 162 -19.13 -22.59 13.89
N GLN A 163 -19.98 -21.89 13.17
CA GLN A 163 -21.39 -21.74 13.51
C GLN A 163 -22.08 -23.11 13.59
N GLY A 164 -21.87 -23.97 12.59
CA GLY A 164 -22.45 -25.33 12.58
C GLY A 164 -21.92 -26.20 13.72
N LYS A 165 -20.63 -26.10 14.05
CA LYS A 165 -20.01 -26.79 15.18
C LYS A 165 -20.63 -26.34 16.52
N PHE A 166 -20.76 -25.05 16.75
CA PHE A 166 -21.30 -24.51 18.00
C PHE A 166 -22.79 -24.80 18.17
N LEU A 167 -23.53 -25.01 17.05
CA LEU A 167 -24.92 -25.47 17.08
C LEU A 167 -25.04 -26.99 17.21
N GLY A 168 -23.94 -27.73 17.30
CA GLY A 168 -23.95 -29.19 17.37
C GLY A 168 -24.43 -29.90 16.10
N LYS A 169 -24.43 -29.20 14.94
CA LYS A 169 -24.92 -29.74 13.66
C LYS A 169 -23.86 -30.44 12.84
N ILE A 170 -22.59 -30.10 13.02
CA ILE A 170 -21.45 -30.66 12.28
C ILE A 170 -20.25 -30.90 13.23
N SER A 171 -19.32 -31.78 12.85
CA SER A 171 -18.11 -32.14 13.62
C SER A 171 -17.04 -31.13 13.48
N GLY A 172 -17.00 -30.10 12.86
CA GLY A 172 -15.91 -29.13 12.70
C GLY A 172 -14.71 -29.66 11.90
N ASP A 173 -14.92 -30.73 11.13
CA ASP A 173 -13.91 -31.26 10.21
C ASP A 173 -13.56 -30.19 9.15
N GLY A 174 -12.28 -30.08 8.81
CA GLY A 174 -11.78 -29.09 7.84
C GLY A 174 -11.44 -27.70 8.41
N ILE A 175 -11.70 -27.42 9.70
CA ILE A 175 -11.31 -26.14 10.33
C ILE A 175 -9.81 -25.88 10.17
N SER A 176 -8.98 -26.88 10.44
CA SER A 176 -7.51 -26.75 10.33
C SER A 176 -7.05 -26.43 8.90
N THR A 177 -7.69 -27.01 7.89
CA THR A 177 -7.40 -26.75 6.49
C THR A 177 -7.77 -25.30 6.12
N LEU A 178 -8.96 -24.84 6.51
CA LEU A 178 -9.40 -23.47 6.27
C LEU A 178 -8.49 -22.45 6.97
N ILE A 179 -8.04 -22.73 8.19
CA ILE A 179 -7.07 -21.88 8.90
C ILE A 179 -5.74 -21.82 8.13
N ALA A 180 -5.27 -22.94 7.60
CA ALA A 180 -4.02 -22.96 6.81
C ALA A 180 -4.17 -22.15 5.51
N GLU A 181 -5.28 -22.28 4.79
CA GLU A 181 -5.57 -21.48 3.59
C GLU A 181 -5.65 -19.98 3.91
N ILE A 182 -6.36 -19.59 4.97
CA ILE A 182 -6.45 -18.21 5.45
C ILE A 182 -5.07 -17.66 5.78
N ASN A 183 -4.22 -18.40 6.46
CA ASN A 183 -2.87 -17.96 6.81
C ASN A 183 -1.99 -17.80 5.57
N ASP A 184 -2.13 -18.65 4.56
CA ASP A 184 -1.42 -18.51 3.29
C ASP A 184 -1.91 -17.26 2.52
N ASP A 185 -3.20 -17.03 2.46
CA ASP A 185 -3.78 -15.81 1.86
C ASP A 185 -3.23 -14.55 2.55
N VAL A 186 -3.19 -14.50 3.89
CA VAL A 186 -2.62 -13.38 4.65
C VAL A 186 -1.15 -13.15 4.32
N ARG A 187 -0.36 -14.23 4.18
CA ARG A 187 1.06 -14.13 3.79
C ARG A 187 1.20 -13.49 2.41
N ILE A 188 0.43 -13.97 1.43
CA ILE A 188 0.45 -13.46 0.05
C ILE A 188 -0.03 -12.00 0.00
N ILE A 189 -1.11 -11.64 0.71
CA ILE A 189 -1.61 -10.26 0.82
C ILE A 189 -0.51 -9.33 1.34
N ASN A 190 0.21 -9.73 2.39
CA ASN A 190 1.30 -8.94 2.95
C ASN A 190 2.48 -8.77 1.99
N GLU A 191 2.80 -9.78 1.19
CA GLU A 191 3.84 -9.72 0.16
C GLU A 191 3.45 -8.77 -0.97
N LEU A 192 2.21 -8.86 -1.47
CA LEU A 192 1.68 -7.99 -2.51
C LEU A 192 1.60 -6.53 -2.04
N ASN A 193 1.16 -6.29 -0.79
CA ASN A 193 1.11 -4.95 -0.22
C ASN A 193 2.50 -4.32 -0.10
N ARG A 194 3.53 -5.09 0.32
CA ARG A 194 4.92 -4.59 0.31
C ARG A 194 5.36 -4.24 -1.10
N LYS A 195 5.15 -5.14 -2.06
CA LYS A 195 5.50 -4.92 -3.46
C LYS A 195 4.84 -3.64 -4.00
N PHE A 196 3.54 -3.47 -3.77
CA PHE A 196 2.81 -2.27 -4.17
C PHE A 196 3.43 -1.00 -3.57
N ASN A 197 3.71 -0.99 -2.26
CA ASN A 197 4.30 0.16 -1.58
C ASN A 197 5.70 0.51 -2.12
N ASP A 198 6.52 -0.48 -2.46
CA ASP A 198 7.86 -0.25 -3.02
C ASP A 198 7.78 0.32 -4.44
N ILE A 199 6.84 -0.16 -5.27
CA ILE A 199 6.57 0.39 -6.59
C ILE A 199 6.07 1.84 -6.48
N MET A 200 5.15 2.12 -5.54
CA MET A 200 4.61 3.47 -5.36
C MET A 200 5.65 4.46 -4.84
N LYS A 201 6.58 4.05 -3.99
CA LYS A 201 7.74 4.87 -3.63
C LYS A 201 8.60 5.21 -4.85
N SER A 202 8.82 4.25 -5.75
CA SER A 202 9.53 4.49 -7.01
C SER A 202 8.76 5.45 -7.91
N PHE A 203 7.42 5.31 -7.97
CA PHE A 203 6.56 6.24 -8.70
C PHE A 203 6.66 7.67 -8.14
N ASP A 204 6.68 7.87 -6.83
CA ASP A 204 6.72 9.19 -6.21
C ASP A 204 8.09 9.87 -6.35
N ASN A 205 9.18 9.09 -6.48
CA ASN A 205 10.55 9.58 -6.56
C ASN A 205 11.02 9.87 -8.01
N ASN A 206 10.32 9.39 -9.02
CA ASN A 206 10.58 9.68 -10.44
C ASN A 206 9.72 10.84 -10.94
#